data_27c0649f823d85d0d8c9a22d3d7f5f01
#
_entry.id   27c0649f823d85d0d8c9a22d3d7f5f01
#
_cell.length_a   1.000
_cell.length_b   1.000
_cell.length_c   1.000
_cell.angle_alpha   90.00
_cell.angle_beta   90.00
_cell.angle_gamma   90.00
#
_symmetry.space_group_name_H-M   'P 1'
#
loop_
_entity.id
_entity.type
_entity.pdbx_description
1 polymer ?
#
loop_
_entity_poly.entity_id
_entity_poly.type
_entity_poly.pdbx_seq_one_letter_code
_entity_poly.pdbx_strand_id
1 'polypeptide(L)'
;MSGGHLFHQQHRIKEIAGEIESLIWTNDDETLDQYGERMGNGYPPEIIEKFYTAAYALRRAAAMVQRIDYLVSGDDGPDTFLRLWEEDVIRRLDRIAQETQQ
;
A
#
# COMPACT_ATOMS: atom_id res chain seq x y z
N MET A 1 25.37 1.15 13.70
CA MET A 1 24.06 1.53 13.99
C MET A 1 23.06 0.77 13.17
N SER A 2 22.12 0.28 13.81
CA SER A 2 21.17 -0.56 13.15
C SER A 2 19.82 0.14 13.09
N GLY A 3 18.88 -0.53 12.56
CA GLY A 3 17.48 -0.18 12.62
C GLY A 3 17.13 1.17 12.04
N GLY A 4 16.10 1.24 11.31
CA GLY A 4 15.53 2.50 10.90
C GLY A 4 16.20 3.25 9.78
N HIS A 5 17.16 2.65 9.12
CA HIS A 5 17.85 3.31 8.02
C HIS A 5 16.86 3.74 6.92
N LEU A 6 15.89 2.87 6.59
CA LEU A 6 14.86 3.13 5.60
C LEU A 6 13.49 3.33 6.23
N PHE A 7 13.42 3.34 7.54
CA PHE A 7 12.19 3.23 8.31
C PHE A 7 11.16 4.30 7.95
N HIS A 8 11.59 5.55 7.92
CA HIS A 8 10.65 6.66 7.69
C HIS A 8 10.10 6.67 6.27
N GLN A 9 10.86 6.18 5.30
CA GLN A 9 10.44 6.14 3.91
C GLN A 9 9.30 5.15 3.70
N GLN A 10 9.38 3.98 4.34
CA GLN A 10 8.33 2.98 4.15
C GLN A 10 7.01 3.41 4.77
N HIS A 11 7.05 4.15 5.87
CA HIS A 11 5.83 4.71 6.45
C HIS A 11 5.16 5.71 5.51
N ARG A 12 5.96 6.52 4.83
CA ARG A 12 5.46 7.47 3.87
C ARG A 12 4.76 6.77 2.71
N ILE A 13 5.34 5.69 2.23
CA ILE A 13 4.75 4.90 1.16
C ILE A 13 3.39 4.36 1.59
N LYS A 14 3.29 3.86 2.82
CA LYS A 14 2.04 3.34 3.37
C LYS A 14 0.98 4.44 3.50
N GLU A 15 1.38 5.63 3.90
CA GLU A 15 0.46 6.75 4.01
C GLU A 15 -0.14 7.12 2.65
N ILE A 16 0.68 7.16 1.62
CA ILE A 16 0.21 7.47 0.27
C ILE A 16 -0.75 6.39 -0.21
N ALA A 17 -0.42 5.12 0.02
CA ALA A 17 -1.31 4.03 -0.33
C ALA A 17 -2.67 4.19 0.36
N GLY A 18 -2.65 4.54 1.65
CA GLY A 18 -3.88 4.76 2.40
C GLY A 18 -4.71 5.90 1.86
N GLU A 19 -4.07 6.97 1.40
CA GLU A 19 -4.77 8.10 0.80
C GLU A 19 -5.45 7.69 -0.51
N ILE A 20 -4.75 6.90 -1.33
CA ILE A 20 -5.34 6.40 -2.57
C ILE A 20 -6.54 5.49 -2.27
N GLU A 21 -6.40 4.62 -1.28
CA GLU A 21 -7.49 3.74 -0.87
C GLU A 21 -8.71 4.54 -0.40
N SER A 22 -8.48 5.64 0.32
CA SER A 22 -9.57 6.53 0.72
C SER A 22 -10.29 7.12 -0.49
N LEU A 23 -9.55 7.49 -1.52
CA LEU A 23 -10.15 8.02 -2.74
C LEU A 23 -11.03 6.97 -3.42
N ILE A 24 -10.63 5.71 -3.35
CA ILE A 24 -11.43 4.61 -3.89
C ILE A 24 -12.73 4.47 -3.09
N TRP A 25 -12.62 4.45 -1.75
CA TRP A 25 -13.76 4.27 -0.87
C TRP A 25 -14.80 5.37 -1.01
N THR A 26 -14.36 6.62 -1.21
CA THR A 26 -15.25 7.76 -1.24
C THR A 26 -15.67 8.15 -2.65
N ASN A 27 -15.22 7.41 -3.66
CA ASN A 27 -15.44 7.79 -5.05
C ASN A 27 -16.92 8.00 -5.40
N ASP A 28 -17.78 7.16 -4.86
CA ASP A 28 -19.22 7.20 -5.18
C ASP A 28 -20.04 7.98 -4.17
N ASP A 29 -19.40 8.66 -3.23
CA ASP A 29 -20.07 9.42 -2.19
C ASP A 29 -20.69 10.67 -2.80
N GLU A 30 -22.02 10.75 -2.79
CA GLU A 30 -22.76 11.85 -3.36
C GLU A 30 -23.05 12.96 -2.34
N THR A 31 -22.62 12.81 -1.10
CA THR A 31 -22.81 13.82 -0.06
C THR A 31 -22.13 15.12 -0.46
N LEU A 32 -22.79 16.24 -0.20
CA LEU A 32 -22.25 17.55 -0.51
C LEU A 32 -21.48 18.09 0.70
N ASP A 33 -20.40 18.79 0.43
CA ASP A 33 -19.64 19.45 1.47
C ASP A 33 -20.25 20.83 1.80
N GLN A 34 -19.57 21.60 2.64
CA GLN A 34 -20.08 22.92 3.07
C GLN A 34 -20.15 23.93 1.93
N TYR A 35 -19.48 23.65 0.83
CA TYR A 35 -19.48 24.51 -0.35
C TYR A 35 -20.46 24.04 -1.42
N GLY A 36 -21.22 22.98 -1.15
CA GLY A 36 -22.16 22.42 -2.10
C GLY A 36 -21.51 21.52 -3.13
N GLU A 37 -20.27 21.10 -2.92
CA GLU A 37 -19.58 20.22 -3.84
C GLU A 37 -19.63 18.78 -3.37
N ARG A 38 -19.65 17.87 -4.32
CA ARG A 38 -19.71 16.45 -4.04
C ARG A 38 -18.44 15.97 -3.33
N MET A 39 -18.61 15.16 -2.28
CA MET A 39 -17.48 14.64 -1.52
C MET A 39 -16.67 13.64 -2.32
N GLY A 40 -17.32 12.78 -3.11
CA GLY A 40 -16.65 11.81 -3.95
C GLY A 40 -16.35 12.35 -5.33
N ASN A 41 -15.32 11.83 -5.97
CA ASN A 41 -14.89 12.29 -7.29
C ASN A 41 -15.74 11.75 -8.42
N GLY A 42 -16.39 10.59 -8.25
CA GLY A 42 -17.25 10.02 -9.26
C GLY A 42 -16.53 9.55 -10.51
N TYR A 43 -15.28 9.12 -10.36
CA TYR A 43 -14.53 8.61 -11.50
C TYR A 43 -15.13 7.29 -11.99
N PRO A 44 -15.03 7.01 -13.30
CA PRO A 44 -15.53 5.75 -13.85
C PRO A 44 -14.69 4.56 -13.39
N PRO A 45 -15.24 3.33 -13.51
CA PRO A 45 -14.55 2.13 -13.03
C PRO A 45 -13.14 1.94 -13.59
N GLU A 46 -12.90 2.27 -14.86
CA GLU A 46 -11.58 2.06 -15.43
C GLU A 46 -10.52 2.97 -14.81
N ILE A 47 -10.91 4.12 -14.29
CA ILE A 47 -10.00 5.00 -13.56
C ILE A 47 -9.74 4.42 -12.16
N ILE A 48 -10.79 3.95 -11.50
CA ILE A 48 -10.67 3.38 -10.16
C ILE A 48 -9.80 2.11 -10.18
N GLU A 49 -9.85 1.33 -11.26
CA GLU A 49 -8.94 0.20 -11.41
C GLU A 49 -7.48 0.61 -11.33
N LYS A 50 -7.15 1.76 -11.92
CA LYS A 50 -5.78 2.27 -11.86
C LYS A 50 -5.39 2.68 -10.45
N PHE A 51 -6.35 3.20 -9.69
CA PHE A 51 -6.11 3.53 -8.27
C PHE A 51 -5.81 2.27 -7.48
N TYR A 52 -6.55 1.19 -7.71
CA TYR A 52 -6.26 -0.09 -7.06
C TYR A 52 -4.86 -0.58 -7.41
N THR A 53 -4.50 -0.50 -8.68
CA THR A 53 -3.16 -0.92 -9.14
C THR A 53 -2.08 -0.13 -8.42
N ALA A 54 -2.25 1.18 -8.31
CA ALA A 54 -1.27 2.04 -7.65
C ALA A 54 -1.17 1.75 -6.16
N ALA A 55 -2.31 1.60 -5.48
CA ALA A 55 -2.31 1.30 -4.06
C ALA A 55 -1.65 -0.04 -3.78
N TYR A 56 -1.95 -1.05 -4.58
CA TYR A 56 -1.33 -2.37 -4.45
C TYR A 56 0.19 -2.29 -4.65
N ALA A 57 0.62 -1.56 -5.68
CA ALA A 57 2.05 -1.42 -5.96
C ALA A 57 2.77 -0.74 -4.80
N LEU A 58 2.15 0.28 -4.21
CA LEU A 58 2.75 0.98 -3.08
C LEU A 58 2.81 0.10 -1.83
N ARG A 59 1.75 -0.67 -1.56
CA ARG A 59 1.75 -1.61 -0.44
C ARG A 59 2.85 -2.65 -0.61
N ARG A 60 3.01 -3.16 -1.82
CA ARG A 60 4.05 -4.13 -2.11
C ARG A 60 5.43 -3.50 -1.93
N ALA A 61 5.63 -2.28 -2.43
CA ALA A 61 6.90 -1.58 -2.28
C ALA A 61 7.23 -1.35 -0.81
N ALA A 62 6.25 -0.97 0.00
CA ALA A 62 6.47 -0.76 1.42
C ALA A 62 6.89 -2.05 2.12
N ALA A 63 6.28 -3.18 1.76
CA ALA A 63 6.65 -4.48 2.32
C ALA A 63 8.09 -4.86 1.93
N MET A 64 8.47 -4.59 0.69
CA MET A 64 9.83 -4.83 0.22
C MET A 64 10.84 -4.01 1.00
N VAL A 65 10.57 -2.72 1.16
CA VAL A 65 11.46 -1.82 1.90
C VAL A 65 11.61 -2.28 3.34
N GLN A 66 10.51 -2.71 3.96
CA GLN A 66 10.56 -3.19 5.33
C GLN A 66 11.44 -4.42 5.48
N ARG A 67 11.34 -5.38 4.55
CA ARG A 67 12.18 -6.57 4.59
C ARG A 67 13.66 -6.23 4.41
N ILE A 68 13.94 -5.30 3.49
CA ILE A 68 15.32 -4.85 3.27
C ILE A 68 15.85 -4.13 4.51
N ASP A 69 15.04 -3.30 5.13
CA ASP A 69 15.44 -2.57 6.33
C ASP A 69 15.84 -3.53 7.46
N TYR A 70 15.05 -4.57 7.69
CA TYR A 70 15.37 -5.55 8.72
C TYR A 70 16.67 -6.30 8.41
N LEU A 71 16.91 -6.63 7.15
CA LEU A 71 18.14 -7.30 6.76
C LEU A 71 19.36 -6.39 6.99
N VAL A 72 19.27 -5.16 6.50
CA VAL A 72 20.38 -4.20 6.60
C VAL A 72 20.66 -3.83 8.04
N SER A 73 19.62 -3.77 8.87
CA SER A 73 19.75 -3.43 10.30
C SER A 73 20.28 -4.59 11.13
N GLY A 74 20.34 -5.78 10.57
CA GLY A 74 20.81 -6.95 11.30
C GLY A 74 19.74 -7.68 12.09
N ASP A 75 18.47 -7.27 11.96
CA ASP A 75 17.36 -7.94 12.64
C ASP A 75 17.04 -9.29 12.00
N ASP A 76 17.19 -9.38 10.67
CA ASP A 76 17.01 -10.63 9.94
C ASP A 76 18.33 -11.07 9.35
N GLY A 77 18.61 -12.39 9.38
CA GLY A 77 19.70 -12.96 8.61
C GLY A 77 19.25 -13.23 7.19
N PRO A 78 20.18 -13.59 6.28
CA PRO A 78 19.83 -13.84 4.88
C PRO A 78 18.76 -14.90 4.67
N ASP A 79 18.81 -16.00 5.41
CA ASP A 79 17.82 -17.07 5.26
C ASP A 79 16.43 -16.61 5.68
N THR A 80 16.36 -15.89 6.80
CA THR A 80 15.09 -15.34 7.29
C THR A 80 14.54 -14.31 6.32
N PHE A 81 15.41 -13.48 5.76
CA PHE A 81 15.01 -12.49 4.77
C PHE A 81 14.34 -13.17 3.57
N LEU A 82 14.94 -14.20 3.02
CA LEU A 82 14.39 -14.87 1.85
C LEU A 82 13.05 -15.53 2.15
N ARG A 83 12.93 -16.15 3.31
CA ARG A 83 11.68 -16.78 3.71
C ARG A 83 10.56 -15.77 3.90
N LEU A 84 10.83 -14.69 4.62
CA LEU A 84 9.82 -13.67 4.90
C LEU A 84 9.49 -12.83 3.68
N TRP A 85 10.45 -12.66 2.77
CA TRP A 85 10.16 -12.01 1.49
C TRP A 85 9.09 -12.78 0.74
N GLU A 86 9.22 -14.08 0.67
CA GLU A 86 8.23 -14.92 0.02
C GLU A 86 6.87 -14.80 0.68
N GLU A 87 6.83 -14.89 2.00
CA GLU A 87 5.57 -14.84 2.74
C GLU A 87 4.90 -13.46 2.71
N ASP A 88 5.66 -12.41 2.99
CA ASP A 88 5.11 -11.09 3.22
C ASP A 88 4.94 -10.29 1.93
N VAL A 89 5.85 -10.48 0.98
CA VAL A 89 5.83 -9.67 -0.23
C VAL A 89 5.07 -10.36 -1.35
N ILE A 90 5.32 -11.65 -1.54
CA ILE A 90 4.73 -12.37 -2.67
C ILE A 90 3.35 -12.93 -2.35
N ARG A 91 3.26 -13.78 -1.35
CA ARG A 91 2.02 -14.50 -1.08
C ARG A 91 0.93 -13.65 -0.47
N ARG A 92 1.30 -12.88 0.54
CA ARG A 92 0.33 -12.09 1.29
C ARG A 92 -0.32 -11.01 0.42
N LEU A 93 0.49 -10.29 -0.34
CA LEU A 93 -0.02 -9.21 -1.17
C LEU A 93 -0.79 -9.72 -2.37
N ASP A 94 -0.40 -10.86 -2.92
CA ASP A 94 -1.16 -11.47 -4.00
C ASP A 94 -2.55 -11.86 -3.52
N ARG A 95 -2.66 -12.39 -2.31
CA ARG A 95 -3.96 -12.73 -1.74
C ARG A 95 -4.83 -11.48 -1.56
N ILE A 96 -4.24 -10.40 -1.04
CA ILE A 96 -4.98 -9.15 -0.84
C ILE A 96 -5.47 -8.61 -2.18
N ALA A 97 -4.65 -8.66 -3.21
CA ALA A 97 -5.05 -8.20 -4.53
C ALA A 97 -6.22 -8.99 -5.08
N GLN A 98 -6.22 -10.31 -4.89
CA GLN A 98 -7.32 -11.15 -5.33
C GLN A 98 -8.62 -10.82 -4.61
N GLU A 99 -8.55 -10.62 -3.31
CA GLU A 99 -9.72 -10.26 -2.51
C GLU A 99 -10.29 -8.90 -2.93
N THR A 100 -9.40 -7.94 -3.21
CA THR A 100 -9.79 -6.58 -3.56
C THR A 100 -10.48 -6.53 -4.92
N GLN A 101 -10.10 -7.40 -5.83
CA GLN A 101 -10.65 -7.40 -7.18
C GLN A 101 -11.99 -8.11 -7.30
N GLN A 102 -12.43 -8.76 -6.26
CA GLN A 102 -13.75 -9.36 -6.22
C GLN A 102 -14.82 -8.35 -5.76
#